data_6e49a8e40f01a6465c238ca2ff1647a2
#
_entry.id   6e49a8e40f01a6465c238ca2ff1647a2
#
_cell.length_a   1.000
_cell.length_b   1.000
_cell.length_c   1.000
_cell.angle_alpha   90.00
_cell.angle_beta   90.00
_cell.angle_gamma   90.00
#
_symmetry.space_group_name_H-M   'P 1'
#
loop_
_entity.id
_entity.type
_entity.pdbx_description
1 polymer ?
#
loop_
_entity_poly.entity_id
_entity_poly.type
_entity_poly.pdbx_seq_one_letter_code
_entity_poly.pdbx_strand_id
1 'polypeptide(L)'
;STKVLYIIIFTIFASTSVAQNRILKKFPEGYTPEEVGIKVANRFLSGKHMLHGGKWIHYAEVCTWYGAVRFASESKNKELSRQLQERFDYLCTAERDFLPIKNHVDLNMFGCLPLEFYLITKEMQYLDLGISYADTQWELPAEASAEEKRWADKGLSWQTRLWIDDMYMITILQSQAYRATGNRKYIDRTARSMAVYLDELQRPNGLFYHAPDVPF
;
A
#
# COMPACT_ATOMS: atom_id res chain seq x y z
N SER A 1 4.04 -50.90 9.91
CA SER A 1 4.33 -49.99 10.88
C SER A 1 4.19 -48.53 10.41
N THR A 2 2.98 -48.05 10.49
CA THR A 2 2.53 -46.74 10.00
C THR A 2 3.12 -45.56 10.81
N LYS A 3 3.52 -45.78 12.04
CA LYS A 3 4.06 -44.74 12.93
C LYS A 3 5.49 -44.25 12.54
N VAL A 4 6.30 -45.14 11.95
CA VAL A 4 7.66 -44.81 11.52
C VAL A 4 7.65 -43.91 10.27
N LEU A 5 6.64 -44.08 9.42
CA LEU A 5 6.51 -43.30 8.17
C LEU A 5 6.14 -41.83 8.46
N TYR A 6 5.32 -41.57 9.48
CA TYR A 6 4.95 -40.19 9.87
C TYR A 6 6.13 -39.41 10.47
N ILE A 7 7.02 -40.07 11.20
CA ILE A 7 8.20 -39.43 11.79
C ILE A 7 9.21 -39.03 10.70
N ILE A 8 9.36 -39.84 9.66
CA ILE A 8 10.27 -39.56 8.52
C ILE A 8 9.77 -38.40 7.67
N ILE A 9 8.46 -38.33 7.42
CA ILE A 9 7.83 -37.23 6.67
C ILE A 9 7.93 -35.91 7.44
N PHE A 10 7.74 -35.90 8.77
CA PHE A 10 7.86 -34.70 9.58
C PHE A 10 9.32 -34.20 9.67
N THR A 11 10.30 -35.09 9.67
CA THR A 11 11.73 -34.73 9.70
C THR A 11 12.20 -34.14 8.37
N ILE A 12 11.64 -34.56 7.24
CA ILE A 12 11.95 -34.01 5.91
C ILE A 12 11.39 -32.60 5.74
N PHE A 13 10.19 -32.30 6.27
CA PHE A 13 9.61 -30.97 6.23
C PHE A 13 10.30 -29.97 7.17
N ALA A 14 10.83 -30.42 8.30
CA ALA A 14 11.58 -29.56 9.22
C ALA A 14 12.97 -29.16 8.71
N SER A 15 13.59 -29.97 7.86
CA SER A 15 14.92 -29.67 7.30
C SER A 15 14.91 -28.70 6.12
N THR A 16 13.78 -28.50 5.43
CA THR A 16 13.69 -27.52 4.33
C THR A 16 13.52 -26.07 4.79
N SER A 17 13.04 -25.85 6.03
CA SER A 17 12.87 -24.50 6.59
C SER A 17 14.17 -23.84 7.05
N VAL A 18 15.24 -24.62 7.29
CA VAL A 18 16.52 -24.10 7.80
C VAL A 18 17.47 -23.66 6.67
N ALA A 19 17.26 -24.13 5.46
CA ALA A 19 18.15 -23.83 4.32
C ALA A 19 17.97 -22.39 3.76
N GLN A 20 16.79 -21.78 3.90
CA GLN A 20 16.52 -20.44 3.38
C GLN A 20 17.21 -19.30 4.15
N ASN A 21 17.58 -19.49 5.40
CA ASN A 21 18.19 -18.45 6.23
C ASN A 21 19.73 -18.27 6.05
N ARG A 22 20.38 -19.07 5.21
CA ARG A 22 21.85 -19.00 5.04
C ARG A 22 22.34 -18.17 3.86
N ILE A 23 21.49 -17.85 2.88
CA ILE A 23 21.92 -17.27 1.59
C ILE A 23 22.08 -15.74 1.66
N LEU A 24 21.46 -15.05 2.64
CA LEU A 24 21.39 -13.60 2.67
C LEU A 24 22.30 -12.91 3.71
N LYS A 25 23.38 -13.56 4.17
CA LYS A 25 24.23 -13.03 5.26
C LYS A 25 25.52 -12.33 4.83
N LYS A 26 25.87 -12.34 3.53
CA LYS A 26 27.10 -11.68 3.06
C LYS A 26 26.75 -10.70 1.94
N PHE A 27 26.60 -9.44 2.30
CA PHE A 27 26.51 -8.35 1.36
C PHE A 27 27.88 -7.68 1.20
N PRO A 28 28.24 -7.18 0.01
CA PRO A 28 29.36 -6.26 -0.13
C PRO A 28 29.16 -5.03 0.76
N GLU A 29 30.24 -4.38 1.15
CA GLU A 29 30.20 -3.12 1.87
C GLU A 29 29.38 -2.06 1.10
N GLY A 30 28.48 -1.37 1.78
CA GLY A 30 27.59 -0.38 1.20
C GLY A 30 26.34 -0.95 0.49
N TYR A 31 26.14 -2.29 0.51
CA TYR A 31 25.02 -2.96 -0.17
C TYR A 31 24.17 -3.83 0.75
N THR A 32 24.32 -3.71 2.06
CA THR A 32 23.36 -4.33 2.97
C THR A 32 21.96 -3.72 2.78
N PRO A 33 20.87 -4.46 3.06
CA PRO A 33 19.52 -3.91 2.98
C PRO A 33 19.36 -2.62 3.79
N GLU A 34 20.01 -2.51 4.94
CA GLU A 34 19.99 -1.33 5.79
C GLU A 34 20.69 -0.14 5.11
N GLU A 35 21.91 -0.33 4.62
CA GLU A 35 22.67 0.74 3.94
C GLU A 35 21.96 1.24 2.68
N VAL A 36 21.39 0.34 1.88
CA VAL A 36 20.63 0.69 0.69
C VAL A 36 19.33 1.42 1.07
N GLY A 37 18.60 0.90 2.07
CA GLY A 37 17.39 1.53 2.57
C GLY A 37 17.63 2.96 3.07
N ILE A 38 18.69 3.19 3.84
CA ILE A 38 19.10 4.53 4.31
C ILE A 38 19.41 5.45 3.13
N LYS A 39 20.18 4.98 2.13
CA LYS A 39 20.52 5.80 0.95
C LYS A 39 19.28 6.21 0.17
N VAL A 40 18.34 5.29 -0.06
CA VAL A 40 17.09 5.56 -0.79
C VAL A 40 16.20 6.54 0.00
N ALA A 41 16.02 6.32 1.30
CA ALA A 41 15.22 7.20 2.14
C ALA A 41 15.81 8.62 2.23
N ASN A 42 17.13 8.75 2.39
CA ASN A 42 17.81 10.05 2.39
C ASN A 42 17.70 10.76 1.05
N ARG A 43 17.79 10.00 -0.06
CA ARG A 43 17.56 10.56 -1.40
C ARG A 43 16.15 11.10 -1.55
N PHE A 44 15.16 10.38 -1.03
CA PHE A 44 13.78 10.83 -0.99
C PHE A 44 13.63 12.13 -0.18
N LEU A 45 14.16 12.16 1.05
CA LEU A 45 14.07 13.33 1.94
C LEU A 45 14.70 14.59 1.34
N SER A 46 15.79 14.47 0.56
CA SER A 46 16.46 15.57 -0.09
C SER A 46 15.84 15.99 -1.43
N GLY A 47 14.87 15.22 -1.93
CA GLY A 47 14.22 15.45 -3.23
C GLY A 47 13.07 16.44 -3.16
N LYS A 48 12.73 17.02 -4.32
CA LYS A 48 11.47 17.74 -4.49
C LYS A 48 10.30 16.77 -4.60
N HIS A 49 9.09 17.25 -4.33
CA HIS A 49 7.89 16.47 -4.54
C HIS A 49 7.71 16.08 -6.02
N MET A 50 7.31 14.81 -6.22
CA MET A 50 6.82 14.35 -7.51
C MET A 50 5.33 14.63 -7.58
N LEU A 51 4.92 15.49 -8.52
CA LEU A 51 3.53 15.92 -8.61
C LEU A 51 2.81 15.31 -9.82
N HIS A 52 1.61 14.82 -9.59
CA HIS A 52 0.69 14.42 -10.65
C HIS A 52 0.10 15.65 -11.33
N GLY A 53 0.33 15.78 -12.65
CA GLY A 53 -0.10 16.95 -13.41
C GLY A 53 0.46 18.28 -12.88
N GLY A 54 1.56 18.26 -12.15
CA GLY A 54 2.17 19.45 -11.55
C GLY A 54 1.43 20.04 -10.36
N LYS A 55 0.43 19.32 -9.80
CA LYS A 55 -0.48 19.86 -8.77
C LYS A 55 -0.47 19.08 -7.46
N TRP A 56 -0.58 17.75 -7.50
CA TRP A 56 -0.80 16.94 -6.32
C TRP A 56 0.26 15.87 -6.17
N ILE A 57 0.56 15.47 -4.94
CA ILE A 57 1.48 14.36 -4.64
C ILE A 57 1.10 13.15 -5.50
N HIS A 58 2.07 12.65 -6.28
CA HIS A 58 1.91 11.51 -7.17
C HIS A 58 1.94 10.19 -6.40
N TYR A 59 1.17 9.19 -6.84
CA TYR A 59 1.15 7.87 -6.20
C TYR A 59 2.54 7.22 -6.07
N ALA A 60 3.44 7.43 -7.03
CA ALA A 60 4.80 6.90 -6.95
C ALA A 60 5.60 7.52 -5.79
N GLU A 61 5.37 8.80 -5.46
CA GLU A 61 5.92 9.40 -4.24
C GLU A 61 5.28 8.80 -2.99
N VAL A 62 3.97 8.56 -3.01
CA VAL A 62 3.27 7.89 -1.90
C VAL A 62 3.88 6.53 -1.61
N CYS A 63 4.13 5.71 -2.65
CA CYS A 63 4.80 4.40 -2.51
C CYS A 63 6.20 4.54 -1.91
N THR A 64 6.98 5.51 -2.39
CA THR A 64 8.34 5.78 -1.90
C THR A 64 8.31 6.18 -0.43
N TRP A 65 7.42 7.10 -0.08
CA TRP A 65 7.26 7.59 1.29
C TRP A 65 6.82 6.49 2.24
N TYR A 66 5.78 5.74 1.85
CA TYR A 66 5.30 4.60 2.62
C TYR A 66 6.41 3.58 2.87
N GLY A 67 7.18 3.24 1.82
CA GLY A 67 8.33 2.35 1.93
C GLY A 67 9.40 2.89 2.89
N ALA A 68 9.71 4.18 2.83
CA ALA A 68 10.69 4.82 3.71
C ALA A 68 10.22 4.83 5.18
N VAL A 69 8.95 5.11 5.45
CA VAL A 69 8.36 5.08 6.80
C VAL A 69 8.39 3.66 7.36
N ARG A 70 8.00 2.67 6.57
CA ARG A 70 8.08 1.25 6.96
C ARG A 70 9.52 0.83 7.26
N PHE A 71 10.46 1.17 6.39
CA PHE A 71 11.88 0.88 6.58
C PHE A 71 12.42 1.52 7.87
N ALA A 72 12.12 2.79 8.11
CA ALA A 72 12.56 3.49 9.32
C ALA A 72 12.02 2.83 10.60
N SER A 73 10.76 2.40 10.57
CA SER A 73 10.11 1.69 11.68
C SER A 73 10.75 0.31 11.93
N GLU A 74 10.91 -0.50 10.89
CA GLU A 74 11.46 -1.87 10.99
C GLU A 74 12.97 -1.86 11.41
N SER A 75 13.75 -0.91 10.88
CA SER A 75 15.15 -0.72 11.27
C SER A 75 15.32 0.00 12.60
N LYS A 76 14.24 0.45 13.23
CA LYS A 76 14.22 1.24 14.48
C LYS A 76 15.05 2.53 14.37
N ASN A 77 15.15 3.10 13.18
CA ASN A 77 15.88 4.34 12.94
C ASN A 77 15.00 5.53 13.31
N LYS A 78 15.10 5.96 14.57
CA LYS A 78 14.29 7.05 15.13
C LYS A 78 14.49 8.39 14.44
N GLU A 79 15.72 8.68 14.03
CA GLU A 79 16.04 9.96 13.35
C GLU A 79 15.41 10.01 11.97
N LEU A 80 15.51 8.93 11.19
CA LEU A 80 14.86 8.83 9.89
C LEU A 80 13.32 8.91 10.03
N SER A 81 12.76 8.23 11.05
CA SER A 81 11.30 8.31 11.33
C SER A 81 10.87 9.74 11.60
N ARG A 82 11.62 10.48 12.43
CA ARG A 82 11.35 11.89 12.74
C ARG A 82 11.39 12.77 11.50
N GLN A 83 12.43 12.64 10.68
CA GLN A 83 12.58 13.44 9.46
C GLN A 83 11.45 13.18 8.44
N LEU A 84 11.03 11.90 8.29
CA LEU A 84 9.92 11.55 7.41
C LEU A 84 8.59 12.11 7.91
N GLN A 85 8.37 12.11 9.23
CA GLN A 85 7.18 12.71 9.83
C GLN A 85 7.19 14.24 9.67
N GLU A 86 8.29 14.90 9.97
CA GLU A 86 8.41 16.36 9.80
C GLU A 86 8.15 16.82 8.36
N ARG A 87 8.65 16.06 7.38
CA ARG A 87 8.32 16.31 5.97
C ARG A 87 6.83 16.19 5.71
N PHE A 88 6.17 15.18 6.31
CA PHE A 88 4.72 14.98 6.16
C PHE A 88 3.92 16.10 6.82
N ASP A 89 4.31 16.53 8.02
CA ASP A 89 3.66 17.62 8.72
C ASP A 89 3.81 18.95 7.96
N TYR A 90 4.97 19.17 7.35
CA TYR A 90 5.20 20.32 6.48
C TYR A 90 4.30 20.28 5.23
N LEU A 91 4.14 19.10 4.61
CA LEU A 91 3.18 18.92 3.51
C LEU A 91 1.75 19.22 3.95
N CYS A 92 1.34 18.76 5.12
CA CYS A 92 -0.02 18.97 5.63
C CYS A 92 -0.31 20.42 6.06
N THR A 93 0.71 21.25 6.23
CA THR A 93 0.61 22.63 6.68
C THR A 93 1.01 23.63 5.62
N ALA A 94 2.30 23.80 5.38
CA ALA A 94 2.85 24.83 4.48
C ALA A 94 2.66 24.50 2.99
N GLU A 95 2.57 23.22 2.64
CA GLU A 95 2.42 22.73 1.26
C GLU A 95 1.08 22.02 1.03
N ARG A 96 0.07 22.33 1.83
CA ARG A 96 -1.24 21.65 1.80
C ARG A 96 -1.93 21.67 0.44
N ASP A 97 -1.58 22.60 -0.42
CA ASP A 97 -2.12 22.69 -1.79
C ASP A 97 -1.66 21.51 -2.69
N PHE A 98 -0.61 20.81 -2.27
CA PHE A 98 -0.15 19.59 -2.93
C PHE A 98 -0.90 18.33 -2.44
N LEU A 99 -1.73 18.43 -1.41
CA LEU A 99 -2.52 17.29 -0.95
C LEU A 99 -3.47 16.84 -2.07
N PRO A 100 -3.49 15.53 -2.38
CA PRO A 100 -4.32 15.02 -3.45
C PRO A 100 -5.81 15.24 -3.20
N ILE A 101 -6.55 15.59 -4.24
CA ILE A 101 -8.01 15.56 -4.20
C ILE A 101 -8.52 14.11 -4.20
N LYS A 102 -9.75 13.90 -3.69
CA LYS A 102 -10.26 12.55 -3.40
C LYS A 102 -11.18 12.01 -4.52
N ASN A 103 -10.79 12.19 -5.77
CA ASN A 103 -11.64 11.88 -6.92
C ASN A 103 -11.07 10.86 -7.89
N HIS A 104 -9.93 10.24 -7.55
CA HIS A 104 -9.26 9.29 -8.42
C HIS A 104 -8.44 8.28 -7.61
N VAL A 105 -8.40 7.05 -8.06
CA VAL A 105 -7.70 5.95 -7.37
C VAL A 105 -6.23 6.26 -7.09
N ASP A 106 -5.51 6.83 -8.08
CA ASP A 106 -4.09 7.21 -7.95
C ASP A 106 -3.85 8.31 -6.91
N LEU A 107 -4.85 9.15 -6.68
CA LEU A 107 -4.78 10.23 -5.71
C LEU A 107 -5.26 9.78 -4.33
N ASN A 108 -6.31 8.97 -4.27
CA ASN A 108 -6.87 8.51 -3.01
C ASN A 108 -5.93 7.61 -2.22
N MET A 109 -5.05 6.84 -2.87
CA MET A 109 -4.08 6.00 -2.16
C MET A 109 -3.17 6.78 -1.21
N PHE A 110 -3.06 8.11 -1.39
CA PHE A 110 -2.35 8.99 -0.46
C PHE A 110 -2.76 8.76 1.00
N GLY A 111 -4.03 8.45 1.24
CA GLY A 111 -4.56 8.19 2.58
C GLY A 111 -3.85 7.07 3.34
N CYS A 112 -3.10 6.17 2.66
CA CYS A 112 -2.34 5.13 3.35
C CYS A 112 -1.17 5.70 4.17
N LEU A 113 -0.61 6.86 3.79
CA LEU A 113 0.49 7.51 4.51
C LEU A 113 0.07 8.02 5.90
N PRO A 114 -0.95 8.89 6.02
CA PRO A 114 -1.39 9.33 7.34
C PRO A 114 -1.84 8.16 8.21
N LEU A 115 -2.44 7.11 7.66
CA LEU A 115 -2.79 5.92 8.45
C LEU A 115 -1.56 5.19 8.97
N GLU A 116 -0.47 5.10 8.21
CA GLU A 116 0.78 4.51 8.71
C GLU A 116 1.40 5.40 9.80
N PHE A 117 1.39 6.73 9.66
CA PHE A 117 1.82 7.64 10.73
C PHE A 117 0.96 7.49 11.98
N TYR A 118 -0.36 7.37 11.86
CA TYR A 118 -1.23 7.09 13.00
C TYR A 118 -0.86 5.78 13.70
N LEU A 119 -0.55 4.72 12.96
CA LEU A 119 -0.16 3.44 13.56
C LEU A 119 1.11 3.55 14.40
N ILE A 120 2.01 4.46 14.05
CA ILE A 120 3.27 4.72 14.75
C ILE A 120 3.08 5.68 15.93
N THR A 121 2.41 6.82 15.70
CA THR A 121 2.36 7.96 16.65
C THR A 121 1.10 7.98 17.51
N LYS A 122 0.00 7.42 17.05
CA LYS A 122 -1.35 7.50 17.64
C LYS A 122 -1.97 8.90 17.60
N GLU A 123 -1.44 9.81 16.79
CA GLU A 123 -1.99 11.15 16.63
C GLU A 123 -3.27 11.13 15.78
N MET A 124 -4.39 11.58 16.36
CA MET A 124 -5.71 11.50 15.75
C MET A 124 -5.83 12.26 14.43
N GLN A 125 -5.09 13.36 14.27
CA GLN A 125 -5.08 14.11 13.00
C GLN A 125 -4.73 13.24 11.78
N TYR A 126 -3.82 12.29 11.94
CA TYR A 126 -3.44 11.36 10.88
C TYR A 126 -4.54 10.33 10.62
N LEU A 127 -5.20 9.84 11.67
CA LEU A 127 -6.34 8.94 11.52
C LEU A 127 -7.46 9.61 10.71
N ASP A 128 -7.87 10.81 11.13
CA ASP A 128 -8.97 11.55 10.51
C ASP A 128 -8.66 11.84 9.03
N LEU A 129 -7.44 12.28 8.73
CA LEU A 129 -7.00 12.53 7.37
C LEU A 129 -7.07 11.25 6.53
N GLY A 130 -6.48 10.15 7.00
CA GLY A 130 -6.41 8.91 6.24
C GLY A 130 -7.78 8.25 6.04
N ILE A 131 -8.63 8.24 7.06
CA ILE A 131 -10.00 7.71 6.97
C ILE A 131 -10.84 8.52 5.98
N SER A 132 -10.65 9.84 5.92
CA SER A 132 -11.35 10.67 4.95
C SER A 132 -11.05 10.26 3.49
N TYR A 133 -9.82 9.80 3.20
CA TYR A 133 -9.49 9.24 1.88
C TYR A 133 -10.09 7.84 1.69
N ALA A 134 -10.02 6.98 2.72
CA ALA A 134 -10.52 5.62 2.63
C ALA A 134 -12.04 5.55 2.42
N ASP A 135 -12.79 6.38 3.11
CA ASP A 135 -14.25 6.40 2.97
C ASP A 135 -14.69 6.97 1.63
N THR A 136 -14.03 8.03 1.13
CA THR A 136 -14.35 8.64 -0.17
C THR A 136 -14.26 7.63 -1.33
N GLN A 137 -13.43 6.58 -1.25
CA GLN A 137 -13.41 5.52 -2.27
C GLN A 137 -14.76 4.76 -2.39
N TRP A 138 -15.64 4.83 -1.40
CA TRP A 138 -16.98 4.20 -1.39
C TRP A 138 -18.13 5.20 -1.30
N GLU A 139 -17.84 6.48 -1.24
CA GLU A 139 -18.84 7.56 -1.28
C GLU A 139 -19.06 8.00 -2.72
N LEU A 140 -20.08 7.41 -3.37
CA LEU A 140 -20.37 7.68 -4.76
C LEU A 140 -20.70 9.18 -4.96
N PRO A 141 -19.99 9.89 -5.87
CA PRO A 141 -20.27 11.28 -6.17
C PRO A 141 -21.69 11.48 -6.74
N ALA A 142 -22.29 12.63 -6.49
CA ALA A 142 -23.60 12.96 -7.05
C ALA A 142 -23.62 12.91 -8.59
N GLU A 143 -22.51 13.35 -9.20
CA GLU A 143 -22.32 13.40 -10.67
C GLU A 143 -21.68 12.12 -11.23
N ALA A 144 -21.76 11.00 -10.48
CA ALA A 144 -21.15 9.75 -10.91
C ALA A 144 -21.67 9.28 -12.26
N SER A 145 -20.75 8.83 -13.11
CA SER A 145 -21.03 8.22 -14.41
C SER A 145 -21.76 6.88 -14.27
N ALA A 146 -22.30 6.38 -15.38
CA ALA A 146 -22.93 5.06 -15.40
C ALA A 146 -21.97 3.93 -15.03
N GLU A 147 -20.68 4.07 -15.39
CA GLU A 147 -19.66 3.09 -15.04
C GLU A 147 -19.33 3.10 -13.55
N GLU A 148 -19.13 4.28 -12.95
CA GLU A 148 -18.88 4.41 -11.52
C GLU A 148 -20.04 3.88 -10.67
N LYS A 149 -21.30 4.14 -11.09
CA LYS A 149 -22.51 3.58 -10.49
C LYS A 149 -22.52 2.05 -10.58
N ARG A 150 -22.16 1.49 -11.74
CA ARG A 150 -22.08 0.04 -11.94
C ARG A 150 -21.09 -0.63 -10.98
N TRP A 151 -19.94 -0.02 -10.72
CA TRP A 151 -18.96 -0.55 -9.75
C TRP A 151 -19.46 -0.43 -8.33
N ALA A 152 -20.05 0.71 -7.96
CA ALA A 152 -20.65 0.90 -6.65
C ALA A 152 -21.77 -0.12 -6.37
N ASP A 153 -22.65 -0.39 -7.35
CA ASP A 153 -23.74 -1.39 -7.25
C ASP A 153 -23.20 -2.81 -7.05
N LYS A 154 -22.01 -3.12 -7.58
CA LYS A 154 -21.31 -4.36 -7.32
C LYS A 154 -20.62 -4.38 -5.95
N GLY A 155 -20.69 -3.30 -5.17
CA GLY A 155 -20.05 -3.16 -3.85
C GLY A 155 -18.55 -2.93 -3.93
N LEU A 156 -18.05 -2.43 -5.06
CA LEU A 156 -16.67 -2.02 -5.27
C LEU A 156 -16.52 -0.52 -5.06
N SER A 157 -15.27 -0.05 -5.06
CA SER A 157 -14.99 1.38 -5.16
C SER A 157 -15.53 1.93 -6.47
N TRP A 158 -16.19 3.10 -6.43
CA TRP A 158 -16.61 3.79 -7.64
C TRP A 158 -15.41 4.22 -8.52
N GLN A 159 -14.19 4.27 -7.95
CA GLN A 159 -12.95 4.60 -8.64
C GLN A 159 -12.33 3.41 -9.40
N THR A 160 -12.99 2.25 -9.44
CA THR A 160 -12.51 1.04 -10.11
C THR A 160 -12.43 1.23 -11.62
N ARG A 161 -11.26 0.97 -12.21
CA ARG A 161 -11.00 0.97 -13.67
C ARG A 161 -10.72 -0.44 -14.22
N LEU A 162 -10.57 -1.43 -13.35
CA LEU A 162 -10.06 -2.78 -13.63
C LEU A 162 -8.63 -2.82 -14.21
N TRP A 163 -7.80 -1.86 -13.86
CA TRP A 163 -6.37 -1.97 -14.08
C TRP A 163 -5.75 -2.73 -12.90
N ILE A 164 -4.81 -3.63 -13.17
CA ILE A 164 -4.28 -4.52 -12.12
C ILE A 164 -3.61 -3.74 -10.97
N ASP A 165 -3.03 -2.59 -11.26
CA ASP A 165 -2.43 -1.69 -10.27
C ASP A 165 -3.47 -0.99 -9.39
N ASP A 166 -4.69 -0.73 -9.89
CA ASP A 166 -5.78 -0.20 -9.07
C ASP A 166 -6.14 -1.14 -7.93
N MET A 167 -6.05 -2.45 -8.14
CA MET A 167 -6.27 -3.42 -7.06
C MET A 167 -5.33 -3.13 -5.89
N TYR A 168 -4.04 -2.87 -6.14
CA TYR A 168 -3.10 -2.46 -5.09
C TYR A 168 -3.49 -1.12 -4.47
N MET A 169 -3.75 -0.09 -5.29
CA MET A 169 -4.03 1.27 -4.81
C MET A 169 -5.28 1.36 -3.93
N ILE A 170 -6.33 0.61 -4.29
CA ILE A 170 -7.56 0.54 -3.50
C ILE A 170 -7.30 -0.27 -2.21
N THR A 171 -6.69 -1.44 -2.34
CA THR A 171 -6.59 -2.39 -1.23
C THR A 171 -5.56 -1.96 -0.19
N ILE A 172 -4.47 -1.28 -0.57
CA ILE A 172 -3.50 -0.75 0.40
C ILE A 172 -4.15 0.25 1.34
N LEU A 173 -4.95 1.19 0.82
CA LEU A 173 -5.63 2.18 1.62
C LEU A 173 -6.68 1.54 2.55
N GLN A 174 -7.52 0.66 2.02
CA GLN A 174 -8.54 -0.02 2.82
C GLN A 174 -7.92 -0.95 3.88
N SER A 175 -6.84 -1.66 3.55
CA SER A 175 -6.11 -2.47 4.53
C SER A 175 -5.50 -1.64 5.65
N GLN A 176 -4.93 -0.48 5.33
CA GLN A 176 -4.41 0.44 6.33
C GLN A 176 -5.52 1.03 7.22
N ALA A 177 -6.68 1.35 6.65
CA ALA A 177 -7.84 1.81 7.40
C ALA A 177 -8.33 0.72 8.38
N TYR A 178 -8.33 -0.55 7.96
CA TYR A 178 -8.60 -1.67 8.87
C TYR A 178 -7.56 -1.79 9.99
N ARG A 179 -6.26 -1.74 9.67
CA ARG A 179 -5.18 -1.79 10.67
C ARG A 179 -5.28 -0.67 11.70
N ALA A 180 -5.68 0.52 11.26
CA ALA A 180 -5.79 1.70 12.12
C ALA A 180 -7.02 1.66 13.03
N THR A 181 -8.15 1.12 12.55
CA THR A 181 -9.45 1.24 13.23
C THR A 181 -10.00 -0.08 13.78
N GLY A 182 -9.58 -1.23 13.27
CA GLY A 182 -10.21 -2.52 13.51
C GLY A 182 -11.60 -2.70 12.87
N ASN A 183 -12.10 -1.70 12.12
CA ASN A 183 -13.43 -1.77 11.52
C ASN A 183 -13.44 -2.68 10.29
N ARG A 184 -14.18 -3.79 10.40
CA ARG A 184 -14.26 -4.85 9.39
C ARG A 184 -14.72 -4.38 8.02
N LYS A 185 -15.48 -3.27 7.93
CA LYS A 185 -15.92 -2.75 6.63
C LYS A 185 -14.76 -2.57 5.64
N TYR A 186 -13.59 -2.15 6.12
CA TYR A 186 -12.42 -1.89 5.28
C TYR A 186 -11.75 -3.18 4.75
N ILE A 187 -11.60 -4.20 5.60
CA ILE A 187 -11.01 -5.46 5.14
C ILE A 187 -11.98 -6.25 4.27
N ASP A 188 -13.29 -6.17 4.52
CA ASP A 188 -14.31 -6.79 3.69
C ASP A 188 -14.33 -6.14 2.29
N ARG A 189 -14.17 -4.80 2.19
CA ARG A 189 -13.97 -4.06 0.92
C ARG A 189 -12.71 -4.53 0.19
N THR A 190 -11.60 -4.70 0.91
CA THR A 190 -10.34 -5.22 0.37
C THR A 190 -10.53 -6.61 -0.23
N ALA A 191 -11.10 -7.55 0.52
CA ALA A 191 -11.29 -8.93 0.09
C ALA A 191 -12.21 -9.01 -1.14
N ARG A 192 -13.30 -8.25 -1.14
CA ARG A 192 -14.22 -8.19 -2.29
C ARG A 192 -13.55 -7.62 -3.53
N SER A 193 -12.79 -6.53 -3.40
CA SER A 193 -12.05 -5.96 -4.53
C SER A 193 -11.08 -6.96 -5.11
N MET A 194 -10.27 -7.61 -4.28
CA MET A 194 -9.31 -8.63 -4.75
C MET A 194 -10.00 -9.78 -5.46
N ALA A 195 -11.11 -10.30 -4.94
CA ALA A 195 -11.85 -11.39 -5.58
C ALA A 195 -12.35 -11.01 -6.97
N VAL A 196 -12.93 -9.81 -7.13
CA VAL A 196 -13.43 -9.34 -8.42
C VAL A 196 -12.28 -9.12 -9.42
N TYR A 197 -11.15 -8.55 -8.98
CA TYR A 197 -9.99 -8.40 -9.88
C TYR A 197 -9.39 -9.76 -10.30
N LEU A 198 -9.42 -10.77 -9.43
CA LEU A 198 -9.05 -12.14 -9.79
C LEU A 198 -10.01 -12.69 -10.87
N ASP A 199 -11.31 -12.57 -10.66
CA ASP A 199 -12.31 -13.11 -11.58
C ASP A 199 -12.27 -12.42 -12.97
N GLU A 200 -12.00 -11.12 -13.01
CA GLU A 200 -12.03 -10.33 -14.25
C GLU A 200 -10.68 -10.36 -15.01
N LEU A 201 -9.55 -10.41 -14.31
CA LEU A 201 -8.24 -10.22 -14.92
C LEU A 201 -7.34 -11.45 -14.93
N GLN A 202 -7.59 -12.46 -14.07
CA GLN A 202 -6.73 -13.63 -14.05
C GLN A 202 -7.01 -14.56 -15.24
N ARG A 203 -5.95 -14.99 -15.90
CA ARG A 203 -5.99 -15.95 -17.01
C ARG A 203 -5.90 -17.39 -16.51
N PRO A 204 -6.31 -18.38 -17.32
CA PRO A 204 -6.19 -19.81 -16.96
C PRO A 204 -4.77 -20.26 -16.61
N ASN A 205 -3.74 -19.58 -17.12
CA ASN A 205 -2.34 -19.87 -16.80
C ASN A 205 -1.85 -19.21 -15.49
N GLY A 206 -2.75 -18.52 -14.73
CA GLY A 206 -2.45 -17.85 -13.47
C GLY A 206 -1.87 -16.43 -13.60
N LEU A 207 -1.55 -15.97 -14.80
CA LEU A 207 -1.11 -14.59 -15.05
C LEU A 207 -2.30 -13.63 -15.10
N PHE A 208 -2.03 -12.34 -14.99
CA PHE A 208 -3.05 -11.29 -15.03
C PHE A 208 -2.92 -10.47 -16.31
N TYR A 209 -4.06 -10.06 -16.86
CA TYR A 209 -4.09 -8.91 -17.77
C TYR A 209 -3.79 -7.64 -16.99
N HIS A 210 -3.17 -6.66 -17.65
CA HIS A 210 -3.02 -5.33 -17.08
C HIS A 210 -4.38 -4.62 -16.98
N ALA A 211 -5.19 -4.74 -18.03
CA ALA A 211 -6.56 -4.26 -18.09
C ALA A 211 -7.35 -5.15 -19.08
N PRO A 212 -8.70 -5.20 -19.02
CA PRO A 212 -9.50 -6.13 -19.84
C PRO A 212 -9.31 -5.94 -21.34
N ASP A 213 -9.17 -4.71 -21.80
CA ASP A 213 -9.21 -4.33 -23.21
C ASP A 213 -7.84 -3.90 -23.77
N VAL A 214 -6.75 -4.14 -23.04
CA VAL A 214 -5.40 -3.81 -23.51
C VAL A 214 -4.70 -5.07 -23.99
N PRO A 215 -4.54 -5.28 -25.31
CA PRO A 215 -3.70 -6.36 -25.82
C PRO A 215 -2.23 -6.07 -25.51
N PHE A 216 -1.53 -7.08 -25.00
CA PHE A 216 -0.08 -7.09 -24.84
C PHE A 216 0.56 -7.83 -26.01
#